data_809c614c9c1cb3b1e0ec8b8bb21b3744
#
_entry.id   809c614c9c1cb3b1e0ec8b8bb21b3744
#
_cell.length_a   1.000
_cell.length_b   1.000
_cell.length_c   1.000
_cell.angle_alpha   90.00
_cell.angle_beta   90.00
_cell.angle_gamma   90.00
#
_symmetry.space_group_name_H-M   'P 1'
#
loop_
_entity.id
_entity.type
_entity.pdbx_description
1 polymer ?
#
loop_
_entity_poly.entity_id
_entity_poly.type
_entity_poly.pdbx_seq_one_letter_code
_entity_poly.pdbx_strand_id
1 'polypeptide(L)'
;MKKLLTLVLALVLVLSVASASAVTLKLSEVHVDGYPTTLADREFARLVEEKTEGRVKIDVYANASLYAEETGAIEAMQLGDIAFARVSASPVSSYVPAMNAIQMPYIYKSADHMWAVLDGEIGQKMLDEVQASGSGLVGLCWYDSGSRNFYTTTKVETPADLKGLKIRMQNNAMMVDMTNVLGGVGVTGIGPNDIYSAITQKTIDGAENNWPTYYTKGDYEAATFFCLDGHTRVPEILLASEAVLSELDPADVEIIKACAKETQEFEKAEWAKMEKTAEEAVRANGNTIIEPTAEQIALFQEAMTTPSDVLGGVSLYEKYGKDYQDIIDAIKAVGEGM
;
A
#
# COMPACT_ATOMS: atom_id res chain seq x y z
N MET A 1 -25.24 46.45 41.96
CA MET A 1 -24.54 45.19 42.37
C MET A 1 -25.09 43.94 41.66
N LYS A 2 -26.42 43.70 41.63
CA LYS A 2 -26.98 42.48 40.96
C LYS A 2 -26.69 42.40 39.44
N LYS A 3 -26.68 43.53 38.71
CA LYS A 3 -26.38 43.53 37.25
C LYS A 3 -24.89 43.33 36.94
N LEU A 4 -23.97 43.67 37.83
CA LEU A 4 -22.53 43.44 37.66
C LEU A 4 -22.21 41.98 37.92
N LEU A 5 -22.90 41.33 38.88
CA LEU A 5 -22.73 39.93 39.19
C LEU A 5 -23.17 39.01 38.04
N THR A 6 -24.27 39.40 37.33
CA THR A 6 -24.80 38.65 36.17
C THR A 6 -23.83 38.73 34.97
N LEU A 7 -23.16 39.88 34.77
CA LEU A 7 -22.21 40.06 33.67
C LEU A 7 -20.92 39.25 33.90
N VAL A 8 -20.44 39.16 35.16
CA VAL A 8 -19.29 38.37 35.54
C VAL A 8 -19.57 36.86 35.44
N LEU A 9 -20.78 36.41 35.78
CA LEU A 9 -21.18 35.01 35.65
C LEU A 9 -21.34 34.60 34.18
N ALA A 10 -21.84 35.49 33.30
CA ALA A 10 -21.90 35.25 31.85
C ALA A 10 -20.52 35.21 31.19
N LEU A 11 -19.56 36.02 31.66
CA LEU A 11 -18.20 36.04 31.14
C LEU A 11 -17.39 34.80 31.58
N VAL A 12 -17.68 34.24 32.76
CA VAL A 12 -17.04 33.01 33.24
C VAL A 12 -17.59 31.76 32.55
N LEU A 13 -18.83 31.77 32.07
CA LEU A 13 -19.43 30.66 31.30
C LEU A 13 -18.94 30.60 29.84
N VAL A 14 -18.37 31.67 29.29
CA VAL A 14 -17.81 31.69 27.93
C VAL A 14 -16.33 31.25 27.91
N LEU A 15 -15.67 31.18 29.07
CA LEU A 15 -14.24 30.85 29.18
C LEU A 15 -13.95 29.41 29.63
N SER A 16 -14.97 28.58 29.82
CA SER A 16 -14.77 27.13 29.98
C SER A 16 -14.85 26.41 28.61
N VAL A 17 -14.12 26.90 27.62
CA VAL A 17 -13.59 26.00 26.61
C VAL A 17 -12.57 25.16 27.33
N ALA A 18 -12.97 24.00 27.79
CA ALA A 18 -12.03 22.99 28.27
C ALA A 18 -10.98 22.86 27.17
N SER A 19 -9.75 23.31 27.45
CA SER A 19 -8.61 22.96 26.61
C SER A 19 -8.48 21.45 26.70
N ALA A 20 -9.17 20.74 25.81
CA ALA A 20 -8.88 19.34 25.61
C ALA A 20 -7.38 19.28 25.34
N SER A 21 -6.65 18.58 26.17
CA SER A 21 -5.20 18.39 25.97
C SER A 21 -5.03 17.78 24.57
N ALA A 22 -4.23 18.42 23.72
CA ALA A 22 -3.96 17.89 22.40
C ALA A 22 -3.39 16.48 22.53
N VAL A 23 -3.98 15.52 21.84
CA VAL A 23 -3.42 14.19 21.73
C VAL A 23 -2.46 14.15 20.54
N THR A 24 -1.29 13.53 20.73
CA THR A 24 -0.32 13.31 19.65
C THR A 24 -0.29 11.83 19.31
N LEU A 25 -0.61 11.51 18.07
CA LEU A 25 -0.69 10.16 17.52
C LEU A 25 0.51 9.91 16.61
N LYS A 26 0.89 8.64 16.44
CA LYS A 26 2.00 8.26 15.57
C LYS A 26 1.49 7.61 14.30
N LEU A 27 2.11 7.97 13.16
CA LEU A 27 1.92 7.33 11.87
C LEU A 27 3.26 6.75 11.38
N SER A 28 3.28 5.47 11.02
CA SER A 28 4.44 4.76 10.49
C SER A 28 4.41 4.69 8.97
N GLU A 29 5.54 5.02 8.31
CA GLU A 29 5.72 4.97 6.87
C GLU A 29 7.12 4.42 6.53
N VAL A 30 7.19 3.45 5.59
CA VAL A 30 8.47 2.82 5.21
C VAL A 30 9.22 3.55 4.10
N HIS A 31 8.57 4.45 3.37
CA HIS A 31 9.21 5.23 2.31
C HIS A 31 9.92 6.48 2.85
N VAL A 32 10.81 6.99 2.02
CA VAL A 32 11.60 8.20 2.33
C VAL A 32 10.75 9.47 2.25
N ASP A 33 11.20 10.54 2.88
CA ASP A 33 10.59 11.86 2.69
C ASP A 33 10.59 12.25 1.20
N GLY A 34 9.47 12.84 0.75
CA GLY A 34 9.27 13.21 -0.65
C GLY A 34 8.69 12.09 -1.53
N TYR A 35 8.54 10.89 -1.02
CA TYR A 35 7.78 9.84 -1.71
C TYR A 35 6.27 10.17 -1.66
N PRO A 36 5.48 9.84 -2.71
CA PRO A 36 4.07 10.27 -2.78
C PRO A 36 3.24 9.92 -1.57
N THR A 37 3.32 8.68 -1.08
CA THR A 37 2.57 8.26 0.12
C THR A 37 3.03 9.00 1.37
N THR A 38 4.34 9.27 1.52
CA THR A 38 4.87 10.05 2.65
C THR A 38 4.40 11.51 2.60
N LEU A 39 4.32 12.10 1.40
CA LEU A 39 3.75 13.44 1.21
C LEU A 39 2.26 13.46 1.59
N ALA A 40 1.53 12.43 1.20
CA ALA A 40 0.13 12.26 1.56
C ALA A 40 -0.08 12.08 3.07
N ASP A 41 0.75 11.29 3.73
CA ASP A 41 0.68 11.11 5.19
C ASP A 41 0.92 12.42 5.93
N ARG A 42 1.85 13.27 5.43
CA ARG A 42 2.08 14.60 6.00
C ARG A 42 0.91 15.55 5.73
N GLU A 43 0.29 15.49 4.56
CA GLU A 43 -0.93 16.24 4.25
C GLU A 43 -2.09 15.77 5.12
N PHE A 44 -2.26 14.45 5.32
CA PHE A 44 -3.22 13.90 6.25
C PHE A 44 -3.03 14.45 7.67
N ALA A 45 -1.80 14.43 8.18
CA ALA A 45 -1.46 14.96 9.49
C ALA A 45 -1.81 16.46 9.61
N ARG A 46 -1.49 17.25 8.57
CA ARG A 46 -1.79 18.68 8.50
C ARG A 46 -3.29 18.94 8.51
N LEU A 47 -4.04 18.20 7.69
CA LEU A 47 -5.51 18.35 7.61
C LEU A 47 -6.19 17.96 8.92
N VAL A 48 -5.76 16.89 9.57
CA VAL A 48 -6.30 16.47 10.87
C VAL A 48 -6.03 17.54 11.94
N GLU A 49 -4.80 18.04 12.05
CA GLU A 49 -4.49 19.10 13.02
C GLU A 49 -5.32 20.36 12.77
N GLU A 50 -5.44 20.79 11.51
CA GLU A 50 -6.23 21.98 11.13
C GLU A 50 -7.71 21.79 11.45
N LYS A 51 -8.34 20.68 10.98
CA LYS A 51 -9.78 20.48 11.10
C LYS A 51 -10.22 20.07 12.51
N THR A 52 -9.32 19.52 13.33
CA THR A 52 -9.57 19.31 14.76
C THR A 52 -9.18 20.51 15.62
N GLU A 53 -8.80 21.64 15.00
CA GLU A 53 -8.35 22.85 15.73
C GLU A 53 -7.22 22.55 16.73
N GLY A 54 -6.31 21.63 16.35
CA GLY A 54 -5.16 21.22 17.15
C GLY A 54 -5.47 20.24 18.29
N ARG A 55 -6.68 19.69 18.39
CA ARG A 55 -7.01 18.65 19.38
C ARG A 55 -6.31 17.34 19.08
N VAL A 56 -6.15 17.01 17.79
CA VAL A 56 -5.42 15.82 17.34
C VAL A 56 -4.23 16.26 16.49
N LYS A 57 -3.04 15.78 16.85
CA LYS A 57 -1.80 15.94 16.08
C LYS A 57 -1.30 14.57 15.66
N ILE A 58 -0.65 14.48 14.50
CA ILE A 58 -0.07 13.25 13.99
C ILE A 58 1.40 13.48 13.65
N ASP A 59 2.27 12.73 14.31
CA ASP A 59 3.70 12.68 14.00
C ASP A 59 3.94 11.57 12.97
N VAL A 60 4.42 11.95 11.78
CA VAL A 60 4.74 11.04 10.67
C VAL A 60 6.20 10.58 10.77
N TYR A 61 6.39 9.30 10.94
CA TYR A 61 7.69 8.63 11.03
C TYR A 61 8.01 7.93 9.71
N ALA A 62 8.70 8.64 8.82
CA ALA A 62 9.09 8.16 7.50
C ALA A 62 10.35 7.28 7.53
N ASN A 63 10.69 6.72 6.35
CA ASN A 63 11.91 5.94 6.10
C ASN A 63 12.10 4.73 7.02
N ALA A 64 11.01 4.04 7.33
CA ALA A 64 11.01 2.86 8.21
C ALA A 64 11.63 3.12 9.60
N SER A 65 11.53 4.38 10.10
CA SER A 65 12.18 4.79 11.34
C SER A 65 11.54 4.22 12.61
N LEU A 66 10.27 3.79 12.56
CA LEU A 66 9.63 3.06 13.65
C LEU A 66 9.69 1.54 13.47
N TYR A 67 9.34 1.07 12.27
CA TYR A 67 9.29 -0.35 11.92
C TYR A 67 9.96 -0.58 10.59
N ALA A 68 10.87 -1.57 10.53
CA ALA A 68 11.62 -1.90 9.32
C ALA A 68 10.74 -2.51 8.21
N GLU A 69 9.63 -3.13 8.61
CA GLU A 69 8.66 -3.77 7.73
C GLU A 69 7.24 -3.37 8.09
N GLU A 70 6.35 -3.38 7.11
CA GLU A 70 4.93 -3.02 7.26
C GLU A 70 4.18 -3.97 8.21
N THR A 71 4.56 -5.24 8.26
CA THR A 71 3.98 -6.22 9.21
C THR A 71 4.17 -5.80 10.65
N GLY A 72 5.36 -5.28 11.02
CA GLY A 72 5.60 -4.77 12.36
C GLY A 72 4.73 -3.53 12.71
N ALA A 73 4.47 -2.66 11.73
CA ALA A 73 3.56 -1.54 11.91
C ALA A 73 2.10 -2.00 12.09
N ILE A 74 1.67 -3.01 11.32
CA ILE A 74 0.34 -3.62 11.45
C ILE A 74 0.15 -4.20 12.86
N GLU A 75 1.11 -5.00 13.34
CA GLU A 75 1.08 -5.59 14.68
C GLU A 75 1.05 -4.51 15.78
N ALA A 76 1.82 -3.44 15.62
CA ALA A 76 1.83 -2.32 16.55
C ALA A 76 0.49 -1.56 16.59
N MET A 77 -0.20 -1.41 15.44
CA MET A 77 -1.56 -0.86 15.43
C MET A 77 -2.56 -1.77 16.14
N GLN A 78 -2.47 -3.10 15.95
CA GLN A 78 -3.33 -4.07 16.64
C GLN A 78 -3.16 -4.01 18.17
N LEU A 79 -1.94 -3.70 18.64
CA LEU A 79 -1.62 -3.53 20.06
C LEU A 79 -1.97 -2.13 20.59
N GLY A 80 -2.27 -1.17 19.73
CA GLY A 80 -2.51 0.23 20.10
C GLY A 80 -1.24 1.06 20.36
N ASP A 81 -0.05 0.58 20.00
CA ASP A 81 1.22 1.29 20.19
C ASP A 81 1.40 2.48 19.23
N ILE A 82 0.79 2.40 18.05
CA ILE A 82 0.68 3.48 17.07
C ILE A 82 -0.75 3.59 16.56
N ALA A 83 -1.13 4.79 16.13
CA ALA A 83 -2.49 5.07 15.67
C ALA A 83 -2.69 4.75 14.20
N PHE A 84 -1.68 5.02 13.36
CA PHE A 84 -1.79 4.91 11.92
C PHE A 84 -0.55 4.26 11.30
N ALA A 85 -0.74 3.62 10.16
CA ALA A 85 0.33 3.28 9.24
C ALA A 85 -0.19 3.29 7.81
N ARG A 86 0.65 3.77 6.88
CA ARG A 86 0.48 3.47 5.47
C ARG A 86 1.16 2.14 5.17
N VAL A 87 0.42 1.21 4.61
CA VAL A 87 0.90 -0.13 4.26
C VAL A 87 0.36 -0.58 2.92
N SER A 88 1.05 -1.49 2.25
CA SER A 88 0.54 -2.17 1.06
C SER A 88 -0.60 -3.12 1.42
N ALA A 89 -1.62 -3.27 0.55
CA ALA A 89 -2.66 -4.28 0.72
C ALA A 89 -2.08 -5.71 0.80
N SER A 90 -0.86 -5.90 0.29
CA SER A 90 -0.18 -7.20 0.24
C SER A 90 0.06 -7.81 1.64
N PRO A 91 0.80 -7.21 2.57
CA PRO A 91 0.94 -7.75 3.92
C PRO A 91 -0.37 -7.75 4.71
N VAL A 92 -1.31 -6.83 4.42
CA VAL A 92 -2.64 -6.81 5.07
C VAL A 92 -3.42 -8.10 4.81
N SER A 93 -3.23 -8.76 3.66
CA SER A 93 -3.91 -10.01 3.34
C SER A 93 -3.64 -11.17 4.31
N SER A 94 -2.57 -11.09 5.09
CA SER A 94 -2.29 -12.07 6.16
C SER A 94 -3.26 -11.94 7.34
N TYR A 95 -3.87 -10.77 7.52
CA TYR A 95 -4.83 -10.45 8.57
C TYR A 95 -6.26 -10.37 8.02
N VAL A 96 -6.39 -9.93 6.78
CA VAL A 96 -7.65 -9.75 6.03
C VAL A 96 -7.53 -10.46 4.68
N PRO A 97 -7.76 -11.78 4.61
CA PRO A 97 -7.49 -12.58 3.40
C PRO A 97 -8.21 -12.10 2.13
N ALA A 98 -9.36 -11.43 2.27
CA ALA A 98 -10.10 -10.82 1.16
C ALA A 98 -9.25 -9.80 0.36
N MET A 99 -8.23 -9.20 0.99
CA MET A 99 -7.31 -8.27 0.31
C MET A 99 -6.55 -8.92 -0.85
N ASN A 100 -6.45 -10.26 -0.91
CA ASN A 100 -5.89 -10.92 -2.08
C ASN A 100 -6.71 -10.66 -3.34
N ALA A 101 -8.02 -10.50 -3.25
CA ALA A 101 -8.89 -10.32 -4.42
C ALA A 101 -8.58 -9.05 -5.21
N ILE A 102 -8.23 -7.94 -4.53
CA ILE A 102 -7.93 -6.65 -5.16
C ILE A 102 -6.49 -6.53 -5.67
N GLN A 103 -5.67 -7.54 -5.49
CA GLN A 103 -4.28 -7.57 -5.93
C GLN A 103 -3.93 -8.85 -6.71
N MET A 104 -4.96 -9.61 -7.14
CA MET A 104 -4.74 -10.77 -8.00
C MET A 104 -3.91 -10.38 -9.23
N PRO A 105 -2.91 -11.18 -9.62
CA PRO A 105 -2.09 -10.86 -10.77
C PRO A 105 -2.92 -10.64 -12.03
N TYR A 106 -2.65 -9.56 -12.74
CA TYR A 106 -3.33 -9.16 -13.99
C TYR A 106 -4.84 -8.90 -13.89
N ILE A 107 -5.37 -8.63 -12.69
CA ILE A 107 -6.80 -8.37 -12.51
C ILE A 107 -7.21 -7.00 -13.09
N TYR A 108 -6.31 -6.03 -13.06
CA TYR A 108 -6.56 -4.67 -13.59
C TYR A 108 -5.99 -4.52 -14.99
N LYS A 109 -6.74 -3.90 -15.89
CA LYS A 109 -6.31 -3.54 -17.26
C LYS A 109 -5.43 -2.28 -17.29
N SER A 110 -5.63 -1.36 -16.35
CA SER A 110 -4.95 -0.06 -16.30
C SER A 110 -5.03 0.55 -14.89
N ALA A 111 -4.36 1.68 -14.67
CA ALA A 111 -4.53 2.50 -13.48
C ALA A 111 -5.99 3.01 -13.34
N ASP A 112 -6.57 3.48 -14.45
CA ASP A 112 -7.96 3.97 -14.45
C ASP A 112 -8.95 2.87 -14.04
N HIS A 113 -8.72 1.62 -14.49
CA HIS A 113 -9.54 0.49 -14.05
C HIS A 113 -9.39 0.26 -12.54
N MET A 114 -8.17 0.25 -12.01
CA MET A 114 -7.94 0.09 -10.56
C MET A 114 -8.66 1.19 -9.79
N TRP A 115 -8.51 2.45 -10.21
CA TRP A 115 -9.14 3.57 -9.52
C TRP A 115 -10.67 3.57 -9.64
N ALA A 116 -11.23 3.16 -10.77
CA ALA A 116 -12.69 2.97 -10.88
C ALA A 116 -13.23 1.92 -9.90
N VAL A 117 -12.44 0.89 -9.59
CA VAL A 117 -12.76 -0.11 -8.56
C VAL A 117 -12.61 0.47 -7.16
N LEU A 118 -11.48 1.13 -6.85
CA LEU A 118 -11.15 1.60 -5.50
C LEU A 118 -11.98 2.81 -5.06
N ASP A 119 -12.33 3.71 -6.00
CA ASP A 119 -13.22 4.84 -5.74
C ASP A 119 -14.70 4.43 -5.66
N GLY A 120 -15.03 3.23 -6.13
CA GLY A 120 -16.38 2.70 -6.18
C GLY A 120 -16.78 1.89 -4.95
N GLU A 121 -17.93 1.21 -5.07
CA GLU A 121 -18.52 0.39 -4.01
C GLU A 121 -17.61 -0.78 -3.59
N ILE A 122 -16.84 -1.33 -4.53
CA ILE A 122 -15.90 -2.44 -4.25
C ILE A 122 -14.79 -1.95 -3.31
N GLY A 123 -14.17 -0.82 -3.61
CA GLY A 123 -13.12 -0.25 -2.78
C GLY A 123 -13.62 0.10 -1.37
N GLN A 124 -14.82 0.70 -1.26
CA GLN A 124 -15.43 0.98 0.05
C GLN A 124 -15.70 -0.31 0.83
N LYS A 125 -16.30 -1.34 0.18
CA LYS A 125 -16.53 -2.65 0.80
C LYS A 125 -15.23 -3.27 1.32
N MET A 126 -14.12 -3.11 0.59
CA MET A 126 -12.83 -3.64 1.01
C MET A 126 -12.23 -2.86 2.20
N LEU A 127 -12.42 -1.54 2.29
CA LEU A 127 -12.06 -0.76 3.47
C LEU A 127 -12.88 -1.17 4.70
N ASP A 128 -14.19 -1.39 4.51
CA ASP A 128 -15.09 -1.84 5.57
C ASP A 128 -14.75 -3.26 6.05
N GLU A 129 -14.32 -4.14 5.13
CA GLU A 129 -13.90 -5.52 5.43
C GLU A 129 -12.70 -5.56 6.37
N VAL A 130 -11.79 -4.56 6.33
CA VAL A 130 -10.66 -4.48 7.26
C VAL A 130 -11.15 -4.50 8.70
N GLN A 131 -12.13 -3.68 9.03
CA GLN A 131 -12.70 -3.63 10.38
C GLN A 131 -13.61 -4.83 10.65
N ALA A 132 -14.44 -5.22 9.68
CA ALA A 132 -15.38 -6.35 9.81
C ALA A 132 -14.68 -7.69 10.06
N SER A 133 -13.45 -7.85 9.57
CA SER A 133 -12.63 -9.06 9.78
C SER A 133 -12.24 -9.31 11.24
N GLY A 134 -12.40 -8.32 12.13
CA GLY A 134 -11.93 -8.40 13.51
C GLY A 134 -10.42 -8.34 13.67
N SER A 135 -9.72 -7.80 12.66
CA SER A 135 -8.26 -7.62 12.68
C SER A 135 -7.76 -6.59 13.69
N GLY A 136 -8.65 -5.79 14.30
CA GLY A 136 -8.30 -4.65 15.16
C GLY A 136 -7.81 -3.42 14.37
N LEU A 137 -8.06 -3.41 13.06
CA LEU A 137 -7.66 -2.36 12.14
C LEU A 137 -8.89 -1.71 11.51
N VAL A 138 -8.73 -0.46 11.05
CA VAL A 138 -9.74 0.30 10.30
C VAL A 138 -9.10 0.79 9.00
N GLY A 139 -9.71 0.47 7.85
CA GLY A 139 -9.31 1.02 6.56
C GLY A 139 -9.85 2.45 6.39
N LEU A 140 -8.98 3.41 6.09
CA LEU A 140 -9.37 4.82 5.97
C LEU A 140 -9.51 5.28 4.52
N CYS A 141 -8.50 5.02 3.69
CA CYS A 141 -8.49 5.36 2.26
C CYS A 141 -7.45 4.54 1.50
N TRP A 142 -7.50 4.63 0.18
CA TRP A 142 -6.55 4.02 -0.75
C TRP A 142 -5.54 5.05 -1.23
N TYR A 143 -4.29 4.57 -1.47
CA TYR A 143 -3.26 5.32 -2.19
C TYR A 143 -2.80 4.51 -3.40
N ASP A 144 -2.22 5.19 -4.40
CA ASP A 144 -1.63 4.55 -5.57
C ASP A 144 -0.31 3.86 -5.22
N SER A 145 0.03 2.89 -6.02
CA SER A 145 1.34 2.25 -6.00
C SER A 145 1.75 1.79 -7.40
N GLY A 146 1.07 2.28 -8.42
CA GLY A 146 1.37 1.99 -9.81
C GLY A 146 1.30 0.51 -10.16
N SER A 147 2.04 0.14 -11.20
CA SER A 147 2.22 -1.24 -11.64
C SER A 147 3.50 -1.81 -11.08
N ARG A 148 3.45 -3.04 -10.59
CA ARG A 148 4.63 -3.76 -10.09
C ARG A 148 5.24 -4.60 -11.20
N ASN A 149 6.56 -4.58 -11.27
CA ASN A 149 7.36 -5.12 -12.34
C ASN A 149 8.61 -5.79 -11.76
N PHE A 150 9.09 -6.87 -12.37
CA PHE A 150 10.33 -7.50 -11.94
C PHE A 150 11.55 -6.64 -12.29
N TYR A 151 12.47 -6.48 -11.35
CA TYR A 151 13.80 -5.94 -11.60
C TYR A 151 14.89 -6.88 -11.06
N THR A 152 15.88 -7.15 -11.90
CA THR A 152 16.80 -8.26 -11.70
C THR A 152 18.22 -7.92 -12.15
N THR A 153 19.19 -8.70 -11.66
CA THR A 153 20.60 -8.60 -12.10
C THR A 153 20.85 -9.23 -13.47
N THR A 154 19.88 -10.00 -13.99
CA THR A 154 19.93 -10.64 -15.31
C THR A 154 18.64 -10.33 -16.07
N LYS A 155 18.69 -10.39 -17.40
CA LYS A 155 17.53 -10.09 -18.26
C LYS A 155 16.40 -11.10 -18.04
N VAL A 156 15.17 -10.59 -17.87
CA VAL A 156 13.92 -11.36 -17.78
C VAL A 156 12.94 -10.82 -18.83
N GLU A 157 12.50 -11.66 -19.77
CA GLU A 157 11.52 -11.34 -20.81
C GLU A 157 10.30 -12.26 -20.74
N THR A 158 10.46 -13.45 -20.16
CA THR A 158 9.42 -14.48 -20.05
C THR A 158 9.53 -15.18 -18.69
N PRO A 159 8.52 -15.93 -18.25
CA PRO A 159 8.61 -16.75 -17.03
C PRO A 159 9.81 -17.70 -17.00
N ALA A 160 10.23 -18.21 -18.17
CA ALA A 160 11.35 -19.13 -18.24
C ALA A 160 12.68 -18.50 -17.77
N ASP A 161 12.83 -17.18 -17.90
CA ASP A 161 14.02 -16.44 -17.49
C ASP A 161 14.09 -16.23 -15.97
N LEU A 162 12.95 -16.35 -15.26
CA LEU A 162 12.90 -16.31 -13.79
C LEU A 162 13.39 -17.60 -13.14
N LYS A 163 13.61 -18.68 -13.93
CA LYS A 163 13.92 -20.00 -13.38
C LYS A 163 15.09 -19.99 -12.41
N GLY A 164 14.79 -20.27 -11.14
CA GLY A 164 15.75 -20.37 -10.05
C GLY A 164 16.28 -19.04 -9.52
N LEU A 165 15.88 -17.90 -10.09
CA LEU A 165 16.20 -16.59 -9.53
C LEU A 165 15.51 -16.39 -8.19
N LYS A 166 16.25 -15.92 -7.21
CA LYS A 166 15.73 -15.52 -5.90
C LYS A 166 15.19 -14.10 -5.98
N ILE A 167 13.89 -13.97 -5.95
CA ILE A 167 13.20 -12.68 -6.06
C ILE A 167 12.61 -12.30 -4.71
N ARG A 168 12.99 -11.14 -4.20
CA ARG A 168 12.37 -10.62 -2.98
C ARG A 168 10.91 -10.23 -3.26
N MET A 169 10.03 -10.73 -2.40
CA MET A 169 8.60 -10.46 -2.42
C MET A 169 8.16 -9.77 -1.13
N GLN A 170 7.03 -9.07 -1.19
CA GLN A 170 6.35 -8.61 0.02
C GLN A 170 5.91 -9.80 0.88
N ASN A 171 5.66 -9.59 2.18
CA ASN A 171 5.22 -10.63 3.12
C ASN A 171 3.76 -11.04 2.83
N ASN A 172 3.57 -11.78 1.73
CA ASN A 172 2.29 -12.29 1.25
C ASN A 172 2.51 -13.64 0.57
N ALA A 173 1.78 -14.66 1.01
CA ALA A 173 1.91 -16.01 0.47
C ALA A 173 1.53 -16.09 -1.03
N MET A 174 0.52 -15.32 -1.48
CA MET A 174 0.13 -15.28 -2.89
C MET A 174 1.25 -14.72 -3.77
N MET A 175 1.95 -13.66 -3.33
CA MET A 175 3.07 -13.08 -4.10
C MET A 175 4.25 -14.02 -4.17
N VAL A 176 4.56 -14.74 -3.09
CA VAL A 176 5.58 -15.80 -3.09
C VAL A 176 5.20 -16.91 -4.06
N ASP A 177 3.97 -17.41 -3.99
CA ASP A 177 3.47 -18.46 -4.86
C ASP A 177 3.42 -18.03 -6.33
N MET A 178 3.07 -16.78 -6.63
CA MET A 178 3.14 -16.20 -7.97
C MET A 178 4.57 -16.35 -8.54
N THR A 179 5.57 -15.92 -7.79
CA THR A 179 6.96 -16.04 -8.23
C THR A 179 7.39 -17.49 -8.41
N ASN A 180 6.97 -18.39 -7.51
CA ASN A 180 7.30 -19.81 -7.58
C ASN A 180 6.63 -20.49 -8.78
N VAL A 181 5.39 -20.14 -9.12
CA VAL A 181 4.69 -20.65 -10.32
C VAL A 181 5.38 -20.18 -11.61
N LEU A 182 5.95 -18.98 -11.61
CA LEU A 182 6.74 -18.45 -12.72
C LEU A 182 8.15 -19.09 -12.83
N GLY A 183 8.51 -20.01 -11.92
CA GLY A 183 9.78 -20.73 -11.90
C GLY A 183 10.87 -20.07 -11.07
N GLY A 184 10.64 -18.90 -10.51
CA GLY A 184 11.54 -18.23 -9.57
C GLY A 184 11.47 -18.83 -8.16
N VAL A 185 12.17 -18.21 -7.23
CA VAL A 185 12.13 -18.51 -5.79
C VAL A 185 11.75 -17.24 -5.05
N GLY A 186 10.50 -17.16 -4.58
CA GLY A 186 10.01 -16.02 -3.80
C GLY A 186 10.66 -16.00 -2.41
N VAL A 187 11.26 -14.87 -2.02
CA VAL A 187 11.96 -14.67 -0.74
C VAL A 187 11.30 -13.56 0.03
N THR A 188 10.90 -13.78 1.27
CA THR A 188 10.34 -12.80 2.19
C THR A 188 11.29 -12.48 3.35
N GLY A 189 10.90 -11.58 4.25
CA GLY A 189 11.70 -11.22 5.44
C GLY A 189 12.89 -10.30 5.13
N ILE A 190 12.85 -9.61 3.98
CA ILE A 190 13.83 -8.57 3.62
C ILE A 190 13.03 -7.25 3.54
N GLY A 191 13.32 -6.33 4.45
CA GLY A 191 12.69 -5.03 4.51
C GLY A 191 12.98 -4.18 3.26
N PRO A 192 12.12 -3.19 2.93
CA PRO A 192 12.30 -2.40 1.72
C PRO A 192 13.61 -1.58 1.69
N ASN A 193 14.20 -1.28 2.84
CA ASN A 193 15.50 -0.58 2.92
C ASN A 193 16.71 -1.51 2.76
N ASP A 194 16.49 -2.83 2.78
CA ASP A 194 17.57 -3.82 2.73
C ASP A 194 17.75 -4.46 1.35
N ILE A 195 16.82 -4.21 0.41
CA ILE A 195 16.76 -4.83 -0.92
C ILE A 195 18.05 -4.54 -1.71
N TYR A 196 18.46 -3.28 -1.80
CA TYR A 196 19.70 -2.88 -2.46
C TYR A 196 20.92 -3.68 -1.95
N SER A 197 21.05 -3.77 -0.63
CA SER A 197 22.15 -4.50 0.01
C SER A 197 22.05 -6.00 -0.26
N ALA A 198 20.85 -6.59 -0.24
CA ALA A 198 20.64 -7.99 -0.49
C ALA A 198 20.98 -8.38 -1.95
N ILE A 199 20.69 -7.51 -2.92
CA ILE A 199 21.06 -7.69 -4.32
C ILE A 199 22.59 -7.59 -4.49
N THR A 200 23.21 -6.53 -3.95
CA THR A 200 24.67 -6.33 -4.06
C THR A 200 25.47 -7.45 -3.39
N GLN A 201 24.95 -8.01 -2.29
CA GLN A 201 25.54 -9.16 -1.60
C GLN A 201 25.17 -10.51 -2.25
N LYS A 202 24.36 -10.50 -3.32
CA LYS A 202 23.90 -11.71 -4.04
C LYS A 202 23.11 -12.68 -3.14
N THR A 203 22.43 -12.17 -2.12
CA THR A 203 21.50 -12.94 -1.30
C THR A 203 20.21 -13.22 -2.08
N ILE A 204 19.83 -12.25 -2.92
CA ILE A 204 18.74 -12.30 -3.90
C ILE A 204 19.27 -11.84 -5.27
N ASP A 205 18.57 -12.24 -6.33
CA ASP A 205 18.90 -11.88 -7.72
C ASP A 205 18.10 -10.67 -8.22
N GLY A 206 17.09 -10.27 -7.46
CA GLY A 206 16.23 -9.13 -7.76
C GLY A 206 15.04 -9.04 -6.83
N ALA A 207 14.12 -8.15 -7.18
CA ALA A 207 12.85 -7.97 -6.52
C ALA A 207 11.79 -7.53 -7.54
N GLU A 208 10.64 -7.07 -7.06
CA GLU A 208 9.57 -6.51 -7.91
C GLU A 208 8.98 -5.28 -7.23
N ASN A 209 8.70 -4.26 -8.00
CA ASN A 209 8.05 -3.04 -7.53
C ASN A 209 7.72 -2.10 -8.70
N ASN A 210 7.22 -0.90 -8.34
CA ASN A 210 6.91 0.21 -9.23
C ASN A 210 8.14 1.11 -9.52
N TRP A 211 8.01 2.01 -10.47
CA TRP A 211 9.06 2.96 -10.84
C TRP A 211 9.54 3.85 -9.68
N PRO A 212 8.65 4.51 -8.89
CA PRO A 212 9.05 5.35 -7.77
C PRO A 212 9.91 4.62 -6.74
N THR A 213 9.53 3.40 -6.34
CA THR A 213 10.30 2.62 -5.35
C THR A 213 11.64 2.19 -5.91
N TYR A 214 11.67 1.62 -7.13
CA TYR A 214 12.89 1.19 -7.81
C TYR A 214 13.91 2.34 -7.90
N TYR A 215 13.44 3.56 -8.18
CA TYR A 215 14.26 4.76 -8.23
C TYR A 215 14.67 5.27 -6.84
N THR A 216 13.72 5.52 -5.95
CA THR A 216 14.01 6.22 -4.66
C THR A 216 14.77 5.35 -3.66
N LYS A 217 14.70 4.03 -3.75
CA LYS A 217 15.48 3.09 -2.96
C LYS A 217 16.86 2.81 -3.55
N GLY A 218 17.14 3.29 -4.77
CA GLY A 218 18.43 3.07 -5.45
C GLY A 218 18.59 1.66 -6.02
N ASP A 219 17.55 0.83 -5.98
CA ASP A 219 17.61 -0.57 -6.44
C ASP A 219 18.02 -0.68 -7.90
N TYR A 220 17.71 0.35 -8.70
CA TYR A 220 18.08 0.45 -10.12
C TYR A 220 19.60 0.45 -10.38
N GLU A 221 20.41 0.78 -9.39
CA GLU A 221 21.87 0.71 -9.49
C GLU A 221 22.39 -0.72 -9.29
N ALA A 222 21.68 -1.53 -8.49
CA ALA A 222 22.07 -2.90 -8.16
C ALA A 222 21.46 -3.94 -9.11
N ALA A 223 20.21 -3.77 -9.53
CA ALA A 223 19.46 -4.60 -10.47
C ALA A 223 19.12 -3.79 -11.70
N THR A 224 19.93 -3.88 -12.76
CA THR A 224 19.89 -2.95 -13.90
C THR A 224 18.91 -3.34 -15.01
N PHE A 225 18.24 -4.49 -14.91
CA PHE A 225 17.19 -4.93 -15.82
C PHE A 225 15.83 -4.73 -15.18
N PHE A 226 14.97 -3.99 -15.83
CA PHE A 226 13.59 -3.72 -15.38
C PHE A 226 12.62 -4.22 -16.45
N CYS A 227 11.84 -5.26 -16.12
CA CYS A 227 10.87 -5.87 -17.03
C CYS A 227 9.50 -5.28 -16.79
N LEU A 228 8.91 -4.62 -17.77
CA LEU A 228 7.58 -4.02 -17.71
C LEU A 228 6.50 -5.11 -17.92
N ASP A 229 6.55 -6.15 -17.11
CA ASP A 229 5.58 -7.25 -17.15
C ASP A 229 4.25 -6.90 -16.49
N GLY A 230 4.23 -5.90 -15.61
CA GLY A 230 3.01 -5.37 -15.01
C GLY A 230 2.17 -6.42 -14.29
N HIS A 231 2.82 -7.37 -13.61
CA HIS A 231 2.16 -8.57 -13.09
C HIS A 231 1.05 -8.27 -12.06
N THR A 232 1.12 -7.16 -11.34
CA THR A 232 0.03 -6.74 -10.44
C THR A 232 0.06 -5.24 -10.17
N ARG A 233 -1.08 -4.73 -9.70
CA ARG A 233 -1.20 -3.46 -8.98
C ARG A 233 -1.60 -3.80 -7.55
N VAL A 234 -0.80 -3.38 -6.58
CA VAL A 234 -1.06 -3.60 -5.17
C VAL A 234 -1.40 -2.25 -4.55
N PRO A 235 -2.67 -1.93 -4.33
CA PRO A 235 -3.02 -0.64 -3.72
C PRO A 235 -2.36 -0.48 -2.35
N GLU A 236 -1.99 0.75 -2.02
CA GLU A 236 -1.60 1.10 -0.67
C GLU A 236 -2.84 1.51 0.13
N ILE A 237 -2.80 1.32 1.42
CA ILE A 237 -3.92 1.63 2.31
C ILE A 237 -3.42 2.41 3.53
N LEU A 238 -4.09 3.51 3.85
CA LEU A 238 -3.93 4.16 5.13
C LEU A 238 -4.81 3.44 6.14
N LEU A 239 -4.19 2.80 7.12
CA LEU A 239 -4.84 2.07 8.20
C LEU A 239 -4.79 2.86 9.50
N ALA A 240 -5.79 2.61 10.34
CA ALA A 240 -5.81 3.07 11.72
C ALA A 240 -5.97 1.89 12.70
N SER A 241 -5.46 2.08 13.92
CA SER A 241 -5.73 1.20 15.05
C SER A 241 -7.16 1.40 15.55
N GLU A 242 -7.98 0.34 15.57
CA GLU A 242 -9.33 0.39 16.12
C GLU A 242 -9.30 0.72 17.62
N ALA A 243 -8.33 0.17 18.35
CA ALA A 243 -8.14 0.43 19.77
C ALA A 243 -7.89 1.92 20.04
N VAL A 244 -6.94 2.54 19.29
CA VAL A 244 -6.62 3.96 19.47
C VAL A 244 -7.78 4.86 19.05
N LEU A 245 -8.45 4.57 17.92
CA LEU A 245 -9.60 5.37 17.49
C LEU A 245 -10.76 5.32 18.50
N SER A 246 -10.95 4.20 19.17
CA SER A 246 -12.01 4.05 20.18
C SER A 246 -11.83 4.92 21.44
N GLU A 247 -10.62 5.42 21.69
CA GLU A 247 -10.29 6.31 22.80
C GLU A 247 -10.45 7.82 22.46
N LEU A 248 -10.64 8.14 21.17
CA LEU A 248 -10.80 9.53 20.71
C LEU A 248 -12.25 9.99 20.79
N ASP A 249 -12.45 11.31 20.77
CA ASP A 249 -13.79 11.88 20.59
C ASP A 249 -14.38 11.40 19.25
N PRO A 250 -15.61 10.85 19.21
CA PRO A 250 -16.22 10.38 17.98
C PRO A 250 -16.29 11.46 16.87
N ALA A 251 -16.41 12.74 17.23
CA ALA A 251 -16.39 13.82 16.25
C ALA A 251 -15.00 13.99 15.61
N ASP A 252 -13.92 13.80 16.37
CA ASP A 252 -12.56 13.83 15.84
C ASP A 252 -12.27 12.60 14.96
N VAL A 253 -12.82 11.43 15.29
CA VAL A 253 -12.73 10.23 14.44
C VAL A 253 -13.37 10.46 13.07
N GLU A 254 -14.55 11.09 13.02
CA GLU A 254 -15.19 11.43 11.73
C GLU A 254 -14.39 12.47 10.93
N ILE A 255 -13.75 13.43 11.59
CA ILE A 255 -12.82 14.37 10.95
C ILE A 255 -11.61 13.62 10.37
N ILE A 256 -11.01 12.69 11.11
CA ILE A 256 -9.88 11.86 10.68
C ILE A 256 -10.26 11.09 9.41
N LYS A 257 -11.40 10.40 9.38
CA LYS A 257 -11.89 9.68 8.20
C LYS A 257 -12.09 10.58 6.99
N ALA A 258 -12.67 11.77 7.21
CA ALA A 258 -12.87 12.76 6.14
C ALA A 258 -11.54 13.28 5.58
N CYS A 259 -10.55 13.56 6.45
CA CYS A 259 -9.21 13.97 6.05
C CYS A 259 -8.50 12.89 5.23
N ALA A 260 -8.60 11.62 5.63
CA ALA A 260 -8.02 10.51 4.89
C ALA A 260 -8.57 10.44 3.45
N LYS A 261 -9.88 10.60 3.29
CA LYS A 261 -10.53 10.60 1.98
C LYS A 261 -10.08 11.76 1.09
N GLU A 262 -9.88 12.96 1.67
CA GLU A 262 -9.35 14.12 0.95
C GLU A 262 -7.88 13.92 0.54
N THR A 263 -7.11 13.27 1.40
CA THR A 263 -5.70 12.98 1.15
C THR A 263 -5.49 11.98 0.01
N GLN A 264 -6.43 11.07 -0.24
CA GLN A 264 -6.38 10.14 -1.36
C GLN A 264 -6.23 10.87 -2.71
N GLU A 265 -6.98 11.95 -2.95
CA GLU A 265 -6.88 12.73 -4.19
C GLU A 265 -5.55 13.49 -4.31
N PHE A 266 -5.01 13.94 -3.18
CA PHE A 266 -3.70 14.57 -3.13
C PHE A 266 -2.62 13.54 -3.53
N GLU A 267 -2.68 12.33 -2.97
CA GLU A 267 -1.71 11.26 -3.23
C GLU A 267 -1.70 10.85 -4.71
N LYS A 268 -2.86 10.62 -5.34
CA LYS A 268 -2.97 10.31 -6.77
C LYS A 268 -2.22 11.33 -7.64
N ALA A 269 -2.34 12.62 -7.30
CA ALA A 269 -1.67 13.66 -8.06
C ALA A 269 -0.14 13.66 -7.87
N GLU A 270 0.33 13.40 -6.66
CA GLU A 270 1.77 13.27 -6.37
C GLU A 270 2.35 11.98 -6.97
N TRP A 271 1.56 10.88 -6.95
CA TRP A 271 1.96 9.62 -7.59
C TRP A 271 2.27 9.80 -9.08
N ALA A 272 1.34 10.37 -9.84
CA ALA A 272 1.52 10.58 -11.28
C ALA A 272 2.77 11.41 -11.63
N LYS A 273 3.12 12.39 -10.79
CA LYS A 273 4.35 13.20 -10.96
C LYS A 273 5.60 12.37 -10.70
N MET A 274 5.63 11.61 -9.60
CA MET A 274 6.80 10.83 -9.20
C MET A 274 7.03 9.65 -10.14
N GLU A 275 5.98 8.96 -10.58
CA GLU A 275 6.11 7.83 -11.52
C GLU A 275 6.81 8.25 -12.80
N LYS A 276 6.40 9.39 -13.39
CA LYS A 276 7.06 9.96 -14.57
C LYS A 276 8.52 10.35 -14.28
N THR A 277 8.77 11.01 -13.16
CA THR A 277 10.12 11.45 -12.78
C THR A 277 11.05 10.25 -12.58
N ALA A 278 10.58 9.21 -11.94
CA ALA A 278 11.34 7.99 -11.68
C ALA A 278 11.67 7.24 -12.98
N GLU A 279 10.69 7.07 -13.88
CA GLU A 279 10.91 6.45 -15.16
C GLU A 279 11.97 7.22 -16.00
N GLU A 280 11.84 8.54 -16.10
CA GLU A 280 12.78 9.39 -16.82
C GLU A 280 14.20 9.27 -16.23
N ALA A 281 14.34 9.28 -14.91
CA ALA A 281 15.63 9.18 -14.23
C ALA A 281 16.29 7.81 -14.43
N VAL A 282 15.54 6.72 -14.29
CA VAL A 282 16.06 5.35 -14.49
C VAL A 282 16.47 5.12 -15.93
N ARG A 283 15.67 5.58 -16.92
CA ARG A 283 16.03 5.51 -18.35
C ARG A 283 17.30 6.33 -18.64
N ALA A 284 17.43 7.52 -18.05
CA ALA A 284 18.61 8.37 -18.21
C ALA A 284 19.87 7.77 -17.58
N ASN A 285 19.74 6.95 -16.52
CA ASN A 285 20.85 6.22 -15.90
C ASN A 285 21.42 5.12 -16.82
N GLY A 286 20.68 4.70 -17.85
CA GLY A 286 21.11 3.67 -18.79
C GLY A 286 20.71 2.24 -18.41
N ASN A 287 19.74 2.08 -17.52
CA ASN A 287 19.14 0.79 -17.21
C ASN A 287 18.49 0.15 -18.44
N THR A 288 18.52 -1.16 -18.53
CA THR A 288 17.86 -1.90 -19.60
C THR A 288 16.39 -2.08 -19.24
N ILE A 289 15.52 -1.32 -19.90
CA ILE A 289 14.08 -1.46 -19.77
C ILE A 289 13.61 -2.48 -20.79
N ILE A 290 13.00 -3.54 -20.33
CA ILE A 290 12.46 -4.62 -21.13
C ILE A 290 10.96 -4.40 -21.25
N GLU A 291 10.48 -4.29 -22.48
CA GLU A 291 9.07 -4.13 -22.82
C GLU A 291 8.59 -5.45 -23.47
N PRO A 292 8.03 -6.40 -22.68
CA PRO A 292 7.58 -7.67 -23.20
C PRO A 292 6.50 -7.50 -24.26
N THR A 293 6.52 -8.34 -25.29
CA THR A 293 5.43 -8.38 -26.28
C THR A 293 4.14 -8.90 -25.65
N ALA A 294 3.01 -8.71 -26.35
CA ALA A 294 1.73 -9.24 -25.88
C ALA A 294 1.75 -10.78 -25.69
N GLU A 295 2.48 -11.48 -26.57
CA GLU A 295 2.67 -12.93 -26.47
C GLU A 295 3.50 -13.32 -25.25
N GLN A 296 4.53 -12.53 -24.91
CA GLN A 296 5.34 -12.75 -23.70
C GLN A 296 4.52 -12.48 -22.44
N ILE A 297 3.74 -11.40 -22.40
CA ILE A 297 2.81 -11.10 -21.29
C ILE A 297 1.78 -12.23 -21.13
N ALA A 298 1.26 -12.78 -22.22
CA ALA A 298 0.31 -13.90 -22.17
C ALA A 298 0.89 -15.13 -21.45
N LEU A 299 2.20 -15.38 -21.55
CA LEU A 299 2.86 -16.48 -20.83
C LEU A 299 2.83 -16.27 -19.29
N PHE A 300 3.05 -15.03 -18.84
CA PHE A 300 2.94 -14.70 -17.41
C PHE A 300 1.49 -14.85 -16.94
N GLN A 301 0.52 -14.36 -17.72
CA GLN A 301 -0.91 -14.45 -17.39
C GLN A 301 -1.40 -15.90 -17.35
N GLU A 302 -1.00 -16.72 -18.33
CA GLU A 302 -1.36 -18.13 -18.40
C GLU A 302 -0.88 -18.91 -17.17
N ALA A 303 0.34 -18.60 -16.69
CA ALA A 303 0.88 -19.25 -15.50
C ALA A 303 0.01 -19.01 -14.25
N MET A 304 -0.69 -17.86 -14.14
CA MET A 304 -1.53 -17.54 -12.99
C MET A 304 -2.83 -18.38 -12.96
N THR A 305 -3.32 -18.79 -14.11
CA THR A 305 -4.62 -19.48 -14.27
C THR A 305 -4.46 -20.98 -14.56
N THR A 306 -3.24 -21.43 -14.87
CA THR A 306 -2.94 -22.83 -15.12
C THR A 306 -2.65 -23.58 -13.82
N PRO A 307 -3.22 -24.78 -13.58
CA PRO A 307 -2.85 -25.62 -12.45
C PRO A 307 -1.36 -25.96 -12.43
N SER A 308 -0.73 -25.82 -11.25
CA SER A 308 0.70 -26.01 -11.07
C SER A 308 1.00 -27.00 -9.96
N ASP A 309 1.96 -27.90 -10.17
CA ASP A 309 2.46 -28.83 -9.14
C ASP A 309 3.03 -28.08 -7.93
N VAL A 310 3.57 -26.89 -8.14
CA VAL A 310 4.06 -26.00 -7.05
C VAL A 310 2.94 -25.65 -6.08
N LEU A 311 1.68 -25.57 -6.58
CA LEU A 311 0.50 -25.23 -5.79
C LEU A 311 -0.35 -26.48 -5.45
N GLY A 312 0.19 -27.68 -5.64
CA GLY A 312 -0.55 -28.92 -5.36
C GLY A 312 -1.63 -29.26 -6.39
N GLY A 313 -1.44 -28.83 -7.64
CA GLY A 313 -2.32 -29.14 -8.76
C GLY A 313 -3.48 -28.17 -8.96
N VAL A 314 -3.48 -27.01 -8.30
CA VAL A 314 -4.44 -25.91 -8.52
C VAL A 314 -3.75 -24.70 -9.14
N SER A 315 -4.50 -23.77 -9.71
CA SER A 315 -3.97 -22.49 -10.18
C SER A 315 -3.85 -21.48 -9.05
N LEU A 316 -3.09 -20.41 -9.27
CA LEU A 316 -2.99 -19.32 -8.31
C LEU A 316 -4.35 -18.66 -8.05
N TYR A 317 -5.12 -18.44 -9.12
CA TYR A 317 -6.47 -17.87 -9.04
C TYR A 317 -7.42 -18.75 -8.25
N GLU A 318 -7.35 -20.08 -8.42
CA GLU A 318 -8.14 -20.99 -7.62
C GLU A 318 -7.73 -20.99 -6.15
N LYS A 319 -6.42 -21.01 -5.87
CA LYS A 319 -5.92 -21.07 -4.49
C LYS A 319 -6.30 -19.85 -3.67
N TYR A 320 -6.19 -18.64 -4.24
CA TYR A 320 -6.36 -17.38 -3.52
C TYR A 320 -7.64 -16.60 -3.84
N GLY A 321 -8.27 -16.91 -4.98
CA GLY A 321 -9.47 -16.21 -5.45
C GLY A 321 -10.78 -16.94 -5.21
N LYS A 322 -10.75 -18.27 -4.98
CA LYS A 322 -11.95 -19.11 -4.90
C LYS A 322 -13.02 -18.60 -3.94
N ASP A 323 -12.61 -18.17 -2.75
CA ASP A 323 -13.54 -17.72 -1.71
C ASP A 323 -13.99 -16.25 -1.91
N TYR A 324 -13.42 -15.55 -2.89
CA TYR A 324 -13.65 -14.14 -3.22
C TYR A 324 -14.04 -13.94 -4.69
N GLN A 325 -14.60 -14.97 -5.33
CA GLN A 325 -14.91 -14.96 -6.76
C GLN A 325 -15.90 -13.85 -7.11
N ASP A 326 -16.85 -13.56 -6.23
CA ASP A 326 -17.80 -12.45 -6.39
C ASP A 326 -17.10 -11.07 -6.49
N ILE A 327 -16.07 -10.85 -5.69
CA ILE A 327 -15.27 -9.61 -5.72
C ILE A 327 -14.44 -9.58 -7.02
N ILE A 328 -13.78 -10.68 -7.36
CA ILE A 328 -12.97 -10.81 -8.58
C ILE A 328 -13.83 -10.55 -9.82
N ASP A 329 -15.02 -11.13 -9.90
CA ASP A 329 -15.93 -10.94 -11.03
C ASP A 329 -16.46 -9.50 -11.09
N ALA A 330 -16.76 -8.89 -9.95
CA ALA A 330 -17.16 -7.49 -9.88
C ALA A 330 -16.04 -6.55 -10.36
N ILE A 331 -14.78 -6.81 -9.97
CA ILE A 331 -13.60 -6.04 -10.44
C ILE A 331 -13.48 -6.16 -11.97
N LYS A 332 -13.57 -7.38 -12.53
CA LYS A 332 -13.50 -7.61 -13.97
C LYS A 332 -14.62 -6.90 -14.73
N ALA A 333 -15.84 -6.91 -14.17
CA ALA A 333 -16.99 -6.24 -14.76
C ALA A 333 -16.82 -4.71 -14.87
N VAL A 334 -16.21 -4.06 -13.89
CA VAL A 334 -15.86 -2.64 -13.97
C VAL A 334 -14.96 -2.37 -15.17
N GLY A 335 -14.01 -3.29 -15.46
CA GLY A 335 -13.08 -3.16 -16.58
C GLY A 335 -13.68 -3.49 -17.97
N GLU A 336 -14.86 -4.08 -18.08
CA GLU A 336 -15.42 -4.49 -19.39
C GLU A 336 -15.73 -3.31 -20.32
N GLY A 337 -15.95 -2.13 -19.77
CA GLY A 337 -16.22 -0.89 -20.53
C GLY A 337 -15.00 0.02 -20.75
N MET A 338 -13.81 -0.41 -20.33
CA MET A 338 -12.58 0.41 -20.30
C MET A 338 -11.52 -0.08 -21.28
#